data_6aeb320d3f1fea6bdc2f7db9299cdda1
#
_entry.id   6aeb320d3f1fea6bdc2f7db9299cdda1
#
_cell.length_a   1.000
_cell.length_b   1.000
_cell.length_c   1.000
_cell.angle_alpha   90.00
_cell.angle_beta   90.00
_cell.angle_gamma   90.00
#
_symmetry.space_group_name_H-M   'P 1'
#
loop_
_entity.id
_entity.type
_entity.pdbx_description
1 polymer ?
#
loop_
_entity_poly.entity_id
_entity_poly.type
_entity_poly.pdbx_seq_one_letter_code
_entity_poly.pdbx_strand_id
1 'polypeptide(L)'
;MRNSILYSCLLISLSFVGCTKQAETKPFPHSVEEQFINASQQIDTMLNALENREVALNIKRDILCKSYPEVYKKQYMPALLKLSPNVYTKETLLRDYEVVISFYKKTFLVNCG
;
A
#
# COMPACT_ATOMS: atom_id res chain seq x y z
N MET A 1 50.54 -42.61 13.34
CA MET A 1 50.07 -42.47 13.48
C MET A 1 49.15 -41.97 13.42
N ARG A 2 48.59 -41.79 13.34
CA ARG A 2 47.78 -41.51 13.41
C ARG A 2 47.03 -40.64 13.18
N ASN A 3 46.56 -40.34 12.95
CA ASN A 3 45.97 -39.58 12.89
C ASN A 3 44.92 -39.39 12.27
N SER A 4 44.54 -39.64 12.03
CA SER A 4 43.55 -39.57 11.58
C SER A 4 42.57 -39.20 11.96
N ILE A 5 42.26 -39.09 12.20
CA ILE A 5 41.25 -38.79 12.79
C ILE A 5 40.70 -37.76 12.57
N LEU A 6 40.54 -37.35 12.44
CA LEU A 6 39.95 -36.35 12.38
C LEU A 6 39.14 -36.08 11.49
N TYR A 7 38.61 -36.21 11.18
CA TYR A 7 37.76 -35.82 10.47
C TYR A 7 36.59 -35.79 10.67
N SER A 8 36.40 -36.06 10.89
CA SER A 8 35.32 -36.20 11.19
C SER A 8 34.65 -35.13 11.27
N CYS A 9 34.43 -34.68 11.37
CA CYS A 9 33.76 -33.71 11.66
C CYS A 9 33.06 -33.09 10.91
N LEU A 10 32.84 -32.95 10.66
CA LEU A 10 32.12 -32.26 10.13
C LEU A 10 31.06 -32.18 9.63
N LEU A 11 30.53 -32.34 9.67
CA LEU A 11 29.49 -32.36 9.27
C LEU A 11 28.61 -31.60 9.58
N ILE A 12 28.44 -31.00 9.67
CA ILE A 12 27.64 -30.13 10.01
C ILE A 12 26.80 -29.68 9.17
N SER A 13 26.12 -30.01 8.99
CA SER A 13 25.26 -29.62 8.23
C SER A 13 24.48 -28.67 8.56
N LEU A 14 24.32 -28.02 8.31
CA LEU A 14 23.59 -27.09 8.57
C LEU A 14 22.52 -26.95 7.92
N SER A 15 21.81 -27.15 8.02
CA SER A 15 20.71 -27.05 7.50
C SER A 15 20.03 -25.96 7.74
N PHE A 16 19.75 -25.36 7.30
CA PHE A 16 19.09 -24.30 7.56
C PHE A 16 18.07 -24.11 6.98
N VAL A 17 17.43 -24.19 6.92
CA VAL A 17 16.38 -24.02 6.57
C VAL A 17 15.85 -22.95 6.56
N GLY A 18 15.64 -22.41 6.23
CA GLY A 18 14.99 -21.55 6.22
C GLY A 18 14.05 -21.07 6.26
N CYS A 19 13.57 -20.85 6.35
CA CYS A 19 12.58 -20.32 6.62
C CYS A 19 11.86 -19.70 5.96
N THR A 20 11.47 -19.66 5.62
CA THR A 20 10.72 -19.20 5.18
C THR A 20 9.76 -18.69 5.12
N LYS A 21 9.21 -18.40 5.05
CA LYS A 21 8.38 -17.94 5.02
C LYS A 21 7.34 -17.88 4.93
N GLN A 22 6.85 -17.84 4.83
CA GLN A 22 6.00 -17.78 4.77
C GLN A 22 5.05 -17.63 4.59
N ALA A 23 4.68 -17.62 4.46
CA ALA A 23 3.91 -17.56 4.40
C ALA A 23 2.97 -17.49 4.26
N GLU A 24 2.37 -17.42 4.11
CA GLU A 24 1.57 -17.35 4.06
C GLU A 24 0.49 -17.44 4.08
N THR A 25 -0.16 -17.48 3.97
CA THR A 25 -1.11 -17.74 4.26
C THR A 25 -1.93 -16.77 4.26
N LYS A 26 -2.50 -16.43 3.70
CA LYS A 26 -3.27 -15.52 3.67
C LYS A 26 -4.54 -15.89 3.75
N PRO A 27 -5.13 -15.70 4.47
CA PRO A 27 -6.39 -16.00 4.78
C PRO A 27 -7.30 -15.43 3.84
N PHE A 28 -7.41 -14.30 3.71
CA PHE A 28 -8.25 -13.73 2.97
C PHE A 28 -7.83 -13.57 1.72
N PRO A 29 -8.19 -14.03 0.90
CA PRO A 29 -7.91 -13.98 -0.35
C PRO A 29 -8.00 -12.75 -0.87
N HIS A 30 -7.31 -12.34 -1.57
CA HIS A 30 -7.48 -11.17 -2.18
C HIS A 30 -8.05 -10.47 -1.27
N SER A 31 -7.70 -10.74 -0.39
CA SER A 31 -8.17 -10.28 0.69
C SER A 31 -8.29 -8.82 0.79
N VAL A 32 -8.95 -8.43 1.73
CA VAL A 32 -9.11 -7.04 2.12
C VAL A 32 -7.75 -6.41 2.30
N GLU A 33 -6.82 -7.17 2.82
CA GLU A 33 -5.47 -6.70 3.03
C GLU A 33 -4.81 -6.37 1.72
N GLU A 34 -4.96 -7.22 0.74
CA GLU A 34 -4.40 -7.00 -0.56
C GLU A 34 -5.04 -5.79 -1.21
N GLN A 35 -6.34 -5.67 -1.05
CA GLN A 35 -7.06 -4.51 -1.58
C GLN A 35 -6.52 -3.22 -0.97
N PHE A 36 -6.28 -3.25 0.34
CA PHE A 36 -5.78 -2.08 1.04
C PHE A 36 -4.37 -1.73 0.53
N ILE A 37 -3.51 -2.72 0.39
CA ILE A 37 -2.15 -2.48 -0.07
C ILE A 37 -2.15 -1.89 -1.48
N ASN A 38 -2.95 -2.48 -2.37
CA ASN A 38 -3.02 -1.98 -3.73
C ASN A 38 -3.56 -0.56 -3.79
N ALA A 39 -4.60 -0.30 -3.03
CA ALA A 39 -5.18 1.04 -3.01
C ALA A 39 -4.19 2.05 -2.45
N SER A 40 -3.47 1.66 -1.40
CA SER A 40 -2.47 2.55 -0.80
C SER A 40 -1.38 2.90 -1.78
N GLN A 41 -0.92 1.92 -2.55
CA GLN A 41 0.12 2.16 -3.53
C GLN A 41 -0.37 3.07 -4.65
N GLN A 42 -1.61 2.89 -5.06
CA GLN A 42 -2.17 3.76 -6.07
C GLN A 42 -2.29 5.20 -5.56
N ILE A 43 -2.71 5.34 -4.32
CA ILE A 43 -2.82 6.67 -3.73
C ILE A 43 -1.45 7.34 -3.65
N ASP A 44 -0.43 6.60 -3.22
CA ASP A 44 0.91 7.15 -3.16
C ASP A 44 1.39 7.60 -4.53
N THR A 45 1.14 6.79 -5.55
CA THR A 45 1.53 7.13 -6.90
C THR A 45 0.82 8.42 -7.37
N MET A 46 -0.45 8.53 -7.05
CA MET A 46 -1.22 9.70 -7.44
C MET A 46 -0.74 10.95 -6.70
N LEU A 47 -0.46 10.81 -5.41
CA LEU A 47 0.04 11.95 -4.65
C LEU A 47 1.40 12.39 -5.15
N ASN A 48 2.27 11.44 -5.50
CA ASN A 48 3.56 11.78 -6.07
C ASN A 48 3.40 12.53 -7.38
N ALA A 49 2.44 12.11 -8.21
CA ALA A 49 2.20 12.78 -9.47
C ALA A 49 1.69 14.20 -9.25
N LEU A 50 0.86 14.39 -8.23
CA LEU A 50 0.35 15.73 -7.94
C LEU A 50 1.46 16.66 -7.46
N GLU A 51 2.47 16.10 -6.81
CA GLU A 51 3.57 16.91 -6.31
C GLU A 51 4.66 17.12 -7.36
N ASN A 52 4.61 16.39 -8.44
CA ASN A 52 5.66 16.47 -9.45
C ASN A 52 5.37 17.58 -10.45
N ARG A 53 6.27 18.57 -10.51
CA ARG A 53 6.07 19.69 -11.37
C ARG A 53 6.04 19.32 -12.83
N GLU A 54 6.64 18.22 -13.21
CA GLU A 54 6.72 17.82 -14.57
C GLU A 54 5.47 17.15 -15.09
N VAL A 55 4.57 16.78 -14.20
CA VAL A 55 3.32 16.15 -14.61
C VAL A 55 2.37 17.23 -15.09
N ALA A 56 1.79 17.03 -16.26
CA ALA A 56 0.91 18.03 -16.86
C ALA A 56 -0.36 18.25 -16.05
N LEU A 57 -0.89 19.45 -16.15
CA LEU A 57 -2.07 19.83 -15.39
C LEU A 57 -3.29 19.00 -15.72
N ASN A 58 -3.44 18.62 -16.99
CA ASN A 58 -4.61 17.81 -17.35
C ASN A 58 -4.56 16.43 -16.69
N ILE A 59 -3.36 15.91 -16.44
CA ILE A 59 -3.22 14.64 -15.75
C ILE A 59 -3.56 14.83 -14.27
N LYS A 60 -3.10 15.95 -13.71
CA LYS A 60 -3.43 16.23 -12.32
C LYS A 60 -4.93 16.42 -12.12
N ARG A 61 -5.57 17.05 -13.08
CA ARG A 61 -7.01 17.22 -13.02
C ARG A 61 -7.71 15.86 -13.05
N ASP A 62 -7.25 14.97 -13.91
CA ASP A 62 -7.84 13.66 -14.02
C ASP A 62 -7.69 12.89 -12.71
N ILE A 63 -6.53 13.01 -12.09
CA ILE A 63 -6.30 12.39 -10.78
C ILE A 63 -7.29 12.94 -9.77
N LEU A 64 -7.41 14.25 -9.68
CA LEU A 64 -8.26 14.86 -8.67
C LEU A 64 -9.74 14.65 -8.89
N CYS A 65 -10.15 14.60 -10.13
CA CYS A 65 -11.56 14.51 -10.44
C CYS A 65 -12.06 13.08 -10.66
N LYS A 66 -11.18 12.17 -10.95
CA LYS A 66 -11.55 10.82 -11.22
C LYS A 66 -10.83 9.77 -10.46
N SER A 67 -9.54 9.62 -10.69
CA SER A 67 -8.78 8.48 -10.16
C SER A 67 -8.70 8.47 -8.65
N TYR A 68 -8.38 9.59 -8.05
CA TYR A 68 -8.22 9.65 -6.61
C TYR A 68 -9.55 9.38 -5.88
N PRO A 69 -10.64 10.04 -6.26
CA PRO A 69 -11.92 9.73 -5.63
C PRO A 69 -12.32 8.27 -5.76
N GLU A 70 -12.07 7.70 -6.92
CA GLU A 70 -12.43 6.33 -7.17
C GLU A 70 -11.65 5.38 -6.28
N VAL A 71 -10.36 5.50 -6.26
CA VAL A 71 -9.52 4.60 -5.47
C VAL A 71 -9.76 4.80 -3.99
N TYR A 72 -9.83 6.05 -3.56
CA TYR A 72 -10.00 6.32 -2.13
C TYR A 72 -11.34 5.81 -1.63
N LYS A 73 -12.40 6.17 -2.31
CA LYS A 73 -13.73 5.86 -1.81
C LYS A 73 -14.18 4.43 -2.05
N LYS A 74 -13.72 3.82 -3.12
CA LYS A 74 -14.19 2.50 -3.45
C LYS A 74 -13.25 1.37 -3.09
N GLN A 75 -11.99 1.66 -2.86
CA GLN A 75 -11.02 0.63 -2.54
C GLN A 75 -10.35 0.85 -1.21
N TYR A 76 -9.74 2.01 -1.02
CA TYR A 76 -8.96 2.29 0.18
C TYR A 76 -9.82 2.34 1.44
N MET A 77 -10.82 3.19 1.40
CA MET A 77 -11.66 3.40 2.58
C MET A 77 -12.40 2.14 3.00
N PRO A 78 -13.06 1.41 2.09
CA PRO A 78 -13.76 0.21 2.53
C PRO A 78 -12.83 -0.85 3.11
N ALA A 79 -11.63 -0.99 2.54
CA ALA A 79 -10.68 -1.96 3.05
C ALA A 79 -10.18 -1.56 4.43
N LEU A 80 -9.86 -0.29 4.61
CA LEU A 80 -9.35 0.19 5.89
C LEU A 80 -10.40 0.05 6.99
N LEU A 81 -11.65 0.31 6.65
CA LEU A 81 -12.73 0.17 7.63
C LEU A 81 -12.90 -1.28 8.07
N LYS A 82 -12.64 -2.22 7.18
CA LYS A 82 -12.74 -3.61 7.54
C LYS A 82 -11.53 -4.07 8.34
N LEU A 83 -10.37 -3.55 8.03
CA LEU A 83 -9.15 -3.95 8.72
C LEU A 83 -9.04 -3.33 10.10
N SER A 84 -9.54 -2.13 10.27
CA SER A 84 -9.39 -1.42 11.54
C SER A 84 -10.68 -0.72 11.94
N PRO A 85 -11.73 -1.47 12.15
CA PRO A 85 -13.05 -0.87 12.41
C PRO A 85 -13.12 -0.09 13.72
N ASN A 86 -12.21 -0.38 14.64
CA ASN A 86 -12.22 0.33 15.91
C ASN A 86 -11.39 1.59 15.91
N VAL A 87 -10.67 1.83 14.83
CA VAL A 87 -9.76 2.98 14.76
C VAL A 87 -10.35 4.05 13.85
N TYR A 88 -10.97 3.63 12.75
CA TYR A 88 -11.44 4.56 11.74
C TYR A 88 -12.95 4.49 11.57
N THR A 89 -13.53 5.61 11.21
CA THR A 89 -14.94 5.64 10.84
C THR A 89 -15.02 6.22 9.44
N LYS A 90 -16.12 5.92 8.77
CA LYS A 90 -16.33 6.44 7.44
C LYS A 90 -16.26 7.97 7.44
N GLU A 91 -16.81 8.60 8.48
CA GLU A 91 -16.80 10.03 8.57
C GLU A 91 -15.42 10.63 8.64
N THR A 92 -14.57 10.05 9.47
CA THR A 92 -13.22 10.60 9.61
C THR A 92 -12.43 10.39 8.34
N LEU A 93 -12.61 9.25 7.67
CA LEU A 93 -11.91 9.01 6.44
C LEU A 93 -12.37 9.94 5.32
N LEU A 94 -13.66 10.23 5.28
CA LEU A 94 -14.14 11.17 4.28
C LEU A 94 -13.66 12.57 4.56
N ARG A 95 -13.52 12.91 5.82
CA ARG A 95 -13.00 14.22 6.19
C ARG A 95 -11.55 14.36 5.74
N ASP A 96 -10.76 13.30 5.99
CA ASP A 96 -9.36 13.30 5.55
C ASP A 96 -9.28 13.42 4.04
N TYR A 97 -10.15 12.71 3.34
CA TYR A 97 -10.21 12.80 1.90
C TYR A 97 -10.48 14.23 1.45
N GLU A 98 -11.44 14.88 2.08
CA GLU A 98 -11.80 16.24 1.69
C GLU A 98 -10.66 17.22 1.91
N VAL A 99 -9.91 17.04 2.98
CA VAL A 99 -8.79 17.92 3.25
C VAL A 99 -7.75 17.81 2.13
N VAL A 100 -7.40 16.59 1.75
CA VAL A 100 -6.39 16.39 0.73
C VAL A 100 -6.86 16.87 -0.63
N ILE A 101 -8.07 16.47 -1.01
CA ILE A 101 -8.57 16.81 -2.32
C ILE A 101 -8.77 18.32 -2.48
N SER A 102 -9.25 18.95 -1.43
CA SER A 102 -9.47 20.41 -1.48
C SER A 102 -8.16 21.16 -1.59
N PHE A 103 -7.16 20.69 -0.89
CA PHE A 103 -5.85 21.33 -0.94
C PHE A 103 -5.31 21.33 -2.37
N TYR A 104 -5.36 20.19 -3.02
CA TYR A 104 -4.80 20.11 -4.37
C TYR A 104 -5.66 20.80 -5.41
N LYS A 105 -6.98 20.73 -5.25
CA LYS A 105 -7.86 21.44 -6.18
C LYS A 105 -7.59 22.93 -6.12
N LYS A 106 -7.36 23.43 -4.92
CA LYS A 106 -7.11 24.83 -4.77
C LYS A 106 -5.75 25.17 -5.33
N THR A 107 -4.77 24.36 -5.02
CA THR A 107 -3.40 24.61 -5.48
C THR A 107 -3.32 24.68 -6.98
N PHE A 108 -4.04 23.81 -7.68
CA PHE A 108 -3.96 23.75 -9.12
C PHE A 108 -5.14 24.40 -9.83
N LEU A 109 -6.01 25.02 -9.06
CA LEU A 109 -7.20 25.71 -9.58
C LEU A 109 -8.04 24.76 -10.43
N VAL A 110 -8.25 23.56 -9.89
CA VAL A 110 -9.02 22.54 -10.58
C VAL A 110 -10.45 22.54 -10.09
N ASN A 111 -11.36 22.53 -11.04
CA ASN A 111 -12.76 22.46 -10.73
C ASN A 111 -13.30 21.27 -11.50
N CYS A 112 -13.85 20.31 -10.80
CA CYS A 112 -14.28 19.07 -11.42
C CYS A 112 -15.69 19.10 -11.96
N GLY A 113 -16.38 20.15 -11.71
CA GLY A 113 -17.64 20.11 -12.16
C GLY A 113 -18.55 20.79 -12.40
#